data_e5d1ec68c0ee4e19ccac3350e315fa7b
#
_entry.id   e5d1ec68c0ee4e19ccac3350e315fa7b
#
_cell.length_a   1.000
_cell.length_b   1.000
_cell.length_c   1.000
_cell.angle_alpha   90.00
_cell.angle_beta   90.00
_cell.angle_gamma   90.00
#
_symmetry.space_group_name_H-M   'P 1'
#
loop_
_entity.id
_entity.type
_entity.pdbx_description
1 polymer ?
#
loop_
_entity_poly.entity_id
_entity_poly.type
_entity_poly.pdbx_seq_one_letter_code
_entity_poly.pdbx_strand_id
1 'polypeptide(L)'
;MKYNTLILLPMAIAACSMPAVAEMDNMNQSTIKMESKMNTTIQSEDIREIYLAGGCFWGIEAYMERIYGVKDATSGYANGKTDKTNYQMMGSTDHAETVHVTYDANKISLDKLLKYYFQVIDPTSLNKQGNDRGRQYRTGIYYQNEQDKAIILKEIQIQQAKYKDKIQVEVEPLKHYILAEDYHQDYLKKNPNGYCHIDLEQANNIIIDPNDYPKPSDAELKAKLTPLQYSVTQKKDTEHSFSNEYWDNKEPGLYVDITTGEPLFSSADKYDSGCGWPSFTKPIDKNVVTYNTDTSFNMVRTEVLSRSGKAHLGHVFDDGPKDKGGLRYCINSAAIKFIPLAKMEKENYGYLINLVKRKAHD
;
A
#
# COMPACT_ATOMS: atom_id res chain seq x y z
N MET A 1 13.06 -105.21 25.16
CA MET A 1 12.20 -104.36 24.34
C MET A 1 11.23 -103.66 25.29
N LYS A 2 11.50 -102.42 25.60
CA LYS A 2 10.57 -101.59 26.41
C LYS A 2 10.74 -100.17 25.87
N TYR A 3 9.71 -99.62 25.27
CA TYR A 3 9.69 -98.25 24.76
C TYR A 3 9.29 -97.32 25.88
N ASN A 4 10.10 -96.30 26.13
CA ASN A 4 9.78 -95.22 27.04
C ASN A 4 9.21 -94.06 26.18
N THR A 5 7.97 -93.74 26.49
CA THR A 5 7.27 -92.61 25.90
C THR A 5 7.56 -91.35 26.72
N LEU A 6 8.17 -90.35 26.15
CA LEU A 6 8.44 -89.04 26.76
C LEU A 6 7.27 -88.14 26.48
N ILE A 7 6.62 -87.60 27.53
CA ILE A 7 5.52 -86.66 27.48
C ILE A 7 6.14 -85.27 27.49
N LEU A 8 5.95 -84.48 26.40
CA LEU A 8 6.29 -83.07 26.32
C LEU A 8 5.08 -82.23 26.76
N LEU A 9 5.26 -81.40 27.76
CA LEU A 9 4.31 -80.34 28.17
C LEU A 9 4.51 -79.12 27.29
N PRO A 10 3.46 -78.47 26.81
CA PRO A 10 3.61 -77.18 26.10
C PRO A 10 3.74 -76.03 27.09
N MET A 11 4.79 -75.24 26.95
CA MET A 11 5.01 -73.96 27.61
C MET A 11 4.13 -72.89 26.95
N ALA A 12 3.21 -72.29 27.68
CA ALA A 12 2.42 -71.17 27.27
C ALA A 12 3.30 -69.89 27.33
N ILE A 13 3.57 -69.31 26.18
CA ILE A 13 4.19 -67.94 26.05
C ILE A 13 3.10 -66.90 26.14
N ALA A 14 3.06 -66.20 27.27
CA ALA A 14 2.22 -65.03 27.43
C ALA A 14 2.77 -63.88 26.54
N ALA A 15 2.04 -63.49 25.46
CA ALA A 15 2.32 -62.33 24.69
C ALA A 15 1.95 -61.05 25.45
N CYS A 16 2.95 -60.33 25.93
CA CYS A 16 2.78 -58.97 26.49
C CYS A 16 2.56 -58.01 25.34
N SER A 17 1.31 -57.56 25.11
CA SER A 17 0.97 -56.53 24.11
C SER A 17 1.39 -55.15 24.63
N MET A 18 2.38 -54.53 24.00
CA MET A 18 2.75 -53.14 24.24
C MET A 18 1.82 -52.20 23.48
N PRO A 19 1.17 -51.23 24.12
CA PRO A 19 0.47 -50.15 23.47
C PRO A 19 1.36 -48.91 23.39
N ALA A 20 2.48 -48.95 22.64
CA ALA A 20 3.40 -47.81 22.57
C ALA A 20 3.60 -47.22 21.14
N VAL A 21 3.13 -47.92 20.10
CA VAL A 21 3.38 -47.47 18.71
C VAL A 21 2.31 -46.51 18.20
N ALA A 22 1.07 -46.61 18.69
CA ALA A 22 -0.03 -45.75 18.27
C ALA A 22 0.03 -44.30 18.82
N GLU A 23 0.62 -44.11 20.02
CA GLU A 23 0.79 -42.77 20.61
C GLU A 23 1.97 -41.99 19.97
N MET A 24 3.03 -42.66 19.55
CA MET A 24 4.14 -42.00 18.85
C MET A 24 3.79 -41.56 17.44
N ASP A 25 2.94 -42.29 16.70
CA ASP A 25 2.46 -41.87 15.38
C ASP A 25 1.49 -40.68 15.44
N ASN A 26 0.66 -40.59 16.49
CA ASN A 26 -0.22 -39.46 16.69
C ASN A 26 0.53 -38.18 17.13
N MET A 27 1.60 -38.29 17.91
CA MET A 27 2.46 -37.16 18.25
C MET A 27 3.25 -36.66 17.03
N ASN A 28 3.76 -37.56 16.19
CA ASN A 28 4.48 -37.16 14.98
C ASN A 28 3.56 -36.54 13.94
N GLN A 29 2.32 -37.02 13.78
CA GLN A 29 1.35 -36.39 12.87
C GLN A 29 0.82 -35.04 13.39
N SER A 30 0.70 -34.84 14.69
CA SER A 30 0.32 -33.54 15.28
C SER A 30 1.48 -32.54 15.20
N THR A 31 2.72 -32.95 15.37
CA THR A 31 3.91 -32.10 15.20
C THR A 31 4.11 -31.70 13.73
N ILE A 32 3.98 -32.65 12.80
CA ILE A 32 4.03 -32.38 11.35
C ILE A 32 2.87 -31.47 10.89
N LYS A 33 1.65 -31.62 11.47
CA LYS A 33 0.53 -30.71 11.21
C LYS A 33 0.70 -29.35 11.86
N MET A 34 1.38 -29.22 12.99
CA MET A 34 1.74 -27.94 13.58
C MET A 34 2.85 -27.23 12.80
N GLU A 35 3.88 -27.94 12.34
CA GLU A 35 4.91 -27.38 11.49
C GLU A 35 4.38 -26.97 10.10
N SER A 36 3.42 -27.71 9.53
CA SER A 36 2.78 -27.33 8.26
C SER A 36 1.84 -26.11 8.39
N LYS A 37 1.37 -25.77 9.59
CA LYS A 37 0.58 -24.53 9.86
C LYS A 37 1.46 -23.32 10.18
N MET A 38 2.75 -23.49 10.43
CA MET A 38 3.70 -22.40 10.67
C MET A 38 4.60 -22.05 9.46
N ASN A 39 4.37 -22.66 8.30
CA ASN A 39 4.92 -22.14 7.05
C ASN A 39 4.09 -20.95 6.57
N THR A 40 4.08 -19.87 7.35
CA THR A 40 3.89 -18.55 6.82
C THR A 40 5.13 -18.33 5.94
N THR A 41 4.98 -18.42 4.64
CA THR A 41 6.01 -18.05 3.69
C THR A 41 6.35 -16.61 4.02
N ILE A 42 7.44 -16.38 4.74
CA ILE A 42 8.05 -15.05 4.88
C ILE A 42 8.47 -14.75 3.46
N GLN A 43 7.69 -13.92 2.78
CA GLN A 43 8.03 -13.43 1.46
C GLN A 43 9.35 -12.67 1.64
N SER A 44 10.43 -13.14 1.01
CA SER A 44 11.72 -12.46 1.08
C SER A 44 11.53 -11.03 0.56
N GLU A 45 12.07 -10.05 1.27
CA GLU A 45 12.06 -8.66 0.82
C GLU A 45 12.75 -8.56 -0.55
N ASP A 46 12.15 -7.84 -1.49
CA ASP A 46 12.78 -7.47 -2.77
C ASP A 46 13.34 -6.04 -2.62
N ILE A 47 14.54 -5.97 -2.06
CA ILE A 47 15.21 -4.69 -1.78
C ILE A 47 15.83 -4.13 -3.06
N ARG A 48 15.42 -2.90 -3.40
CA ARG A 48 15.93 -2.15 -4.55
C ARG A 48 16.36 -0.75 -4.13
N GLU A 49 17.06 -0.07 -5.03
CA GLU A 49 17.68 1.22 -4.79
C GLU A 49 17.39 2.19 -5.92
N ILE A 50 17.25 3.48 -5.58
CA ILE A 50 17.17 4.59 -6.53
C ILE A 50 17.82 5.82 -5.91
N TYR A 51 18.32 6.75 -6.73
CA TYR A 51 19.02 7.94 -6.30
C TYR A 51 18.26 9.18 -6.80
N LEU A 52 17.79 10.01 -5.86
CA LEU A 52 16.86 11.09 -6.11
C LEU A 52 17.48 12.45 -5.71
N ALA A 53 17.72 13.32 -6.69
CA ALA A 53 18.14 14.70 -6.47
C ALA A 53 16.93 15.61 -6.59
N GLY A 54 16.65 16.45 -5.57
CA GLY A 54 15.42 17.24 -5.52
C GLY A 54 15.59 18.55 -4.71
N GLY A 55 16.67 19.28 -4.92
CA GLY A 55 17.05 20.44 -4.10
C GLY A 55 17.82 20.02 -2.86
N CYS A 56 17.61 20.71 -1.73
CA CYS A 56 18.24 20.35 -0.49
C CYS A 56 17.90 18.92 -0.06
N PHE A 57 18.91 18.07 0.08
CA PHE A 57 18.75 16.65 0.38
C PHE A 57 18.13 16.36 1.75
N TRP A 58 18.23 17.26 2.75
CA TRP A 58 17.60 17.07 4.06
C TRP A 58 16.09 16.89 3.98
N GLY A 59 15.44 17.66 3.08
CA GLY A 59 14.01 17.56 2.87
C GLY A 59 13.61 16.27 2.16
N ILE A 60 14.35 15.90 1.09
CA ILE A 60 14.11 14.67 0.33
C ILE A 60 14.33 13.43 1.20
N GLU A 61 15.43 13.38 1.99
CA GLU A 61 15.72 12.30 2.95
C GLU A 61 14.55 12.13 3.93
N ALA A 62 14.22 13.17 4.68
CA ALA A 62 13.16 13.14 5.68
C ALA A 62 11.76 12.84 5.11
N TYR A 63 11.51 13.20 3.85
CA TYR A 63 10.27 12.90 3.16
C TYR A 63 10.20 11.44 2.72
N MET A 64 11.27 10.93 2.06
CA MET A 64 11.31 9.55 1.56
C MET A 64 11.22 8.52 2.68
N GLU A 65 11.84 8.75 3.83
CA GLU A 65 11.74 7.88 5.00
C GLU A 65 10.32 7.71 5.56
N ARG A 66 9.42 8.66 5.27
CA ARG A 66 7.99 8.56 5.67
C ARG A 66 7.15 7.72 4.72
N ILE A 67 7.67 7.39 3.54
CA ILE A 67 6.91 6.66 2.53
C ILE A 67 6.88 5.17 2.87
N TYR A 68 5.70 4.60 2.92
CA TYR A 68 5.53 3.17 3.15
C TYR A 68 6.30 2.35 2.11
N GLY A 69 7.08 1.39 2.58
CA GLY A 69 7.93 0.53 1.73
C GLY A 69 9.36 1.02 1.59
N VAL A 70 9.67 2.29 1.89
CA VAL A 70 11.05 2.76 2.03
C VAL A 70 11.66 2.16 3.29
N LYS A 71 12.88 1.65 3.15
CA LYS A 71 13.65 1.02 4.22
C LYS A 71 14.67 1.96 4.82
N ASP A 72 15.29 2.75 3.97
CA ASP A 72 16.33 3.68 4.34
C ASP A 72 16.46 4.79 3.30
N ALA A 73 16.89 5.97 3.74
CA ALA A 73 17.21 7.08 2.87
C ALA A 73 18.42 7.82 3.44
N THR A 74 19.47 8.00 2.63
CA THR A 74 20.71 8.64 3.07
C THR A 74 21.11 9.79 2.15
N SER A 75 21.52 10.91 2.75
CA SER A 75 21.98 12.10 2.03
C SER A 75 23.40 11.91 1.46
N GLY A 76 23.62 12.36 0.23
CA GLY A 76 24.91 12.25 -0.45
C GLY A 76 25.03 13.15 -1.66
N TYR A 77 26.05 12.89 -2.44
CA TYR A 77 26.44 13.66 -3.64
C TYR A 77 26.57 12.72 -4.82
N ALA A 78 25.89 13.00 -5.93
CA ALA A 78 25.92 12.15 -7.11
C ALA A 78 26.27 12.89 -8.41
N ASN A 79 26.72 12.13 -9.39
CA ASN A 79 26.88 12.50 -10.79
C ASN A 79 27.63 13.82 -11.05
N GLY A 80 28.67 14.10 -10.24
CA GLY A 80 29.59 15.21 -10.48
C GLY A 80 30.70 14.87 -11.49
N LYS A 81 31.70 15.73 -11.56
CA LYS A 81 32.85 15.64 -12.49
C LYS A 81 34.05 14.89 -11.89
N THR A 82 34.04 14.62 -10.58
CA THR A 82 35.15 14.01 -9.86
C THR A 82 34.66 12.85 -9.00
N ASP A 83 35.52 11.88 -8.72
CA ASP A 83 35.20 10.70 -7.91
C ASP A 83 35.15 10.98 -6.40
N LYS A 84 35.49 12.22 -5.99
CA LYS A 84 35.49 12.67 -4.60
C LYS A 84 34.94 14.08 -4.50
N THR A 85 34.15 14.32 -3.48
CA THR A 85 33.64 15.63 -3.09
C THR A 85 33.32 15.66 -1.60
N ASN A 86 32.98 16.82 -1.09
CA ASN A 86 32.38 17.07 0.21
C ASN A 86 31.47 18.29 0.10
N TYR A 87 30.77 18.66 1.17
CA TYR A 87 29.83 19.78 1.15
C TYR A 87 30.46 21.09 0.65
N GLN A 88 31.70 21.40 1.06
CA GLN A 88 32.37 22.63 0.65
C GLN A 88 32.79 22.63 -0.82
N MET A 89 33.08 21.47 -1.38
CA MET A 89 33.61 21.30 -2.74
C MET A 89 32.51 20.98 -3.78
N MET A 90 31.32 20.51 -3.37
CA MET A 90 30.32 19.97 -4.31
C MET A 90 29.92 20.96 -5.41
N GLY A 91 29.87 22.27 -5.13
CA GLY A 91 29.59 23.29 -6.13
C GLY A 91 30.65 23.37 -7.23
N SER A 92 31.93 23.20 -6.89
CA SER A 92 33.06 23.21 -7.85
C SER A 92 33.20 21.88 -8.58
N THR A 93 32.85 20.77 -7.94
CA THR A 93 32.90 19.41 -8.50
C THR A 93 31.62 19.02 -9.24
N ASP A 94 30.63 19.93 -9.31
CA ASP A 94 29.37 19.80 -10.06
C ASP A 94 28.50 18.60 -9.63
N HIS A 95 28.60 18.16 -8.38
CA HIS A 95 27.73 17.12 -7.83
C HIS A 95 26.34 17.68 -7.51
N ALA A 96 25.33 16.83 -7.64
CA ALA A 96 23.97 17.11 -7.13
C ALA A 96 23.86 16.61 -5.69
N GLU A 97 23.20 17.39 -4.82
CA GLU A 97 22.65 16.88 -3.59
C GLU A 97 21.63 15.80 -3.92
N THR A 98 21.85 14.58 -3.42
CA THR A 98 21.13 13.39 -3.85
C THR A 98 20.85 12.50 -2.65
N VAL A 99 19.65 11.94 -2.60
CA VAL A 99 19.28 10.95 -1.59
C VAL A 99 19.32 9.57 -2.21
N HIS A 100 20.06 8.66 -1.60
CA HIS A 100 20.03 7.24 -1.89
C HIS A 100 18.85 6.64 -1.14
N VAL A 101 17.89 6.09 -1.85
CA VAL A 101 16.66 5.49 -1.30
C VAL A 101 16.69 3.98 -1.52
N THR A 102 16.63 3.25 -0.42
CA THR A 102 16.47 1.79 -0.40
C THR A 102 15.02 1.45 -0.07
N TYR A 103 14.37 0.61 -0.86
CA TYR A 103 12.95 0.29 -0.71
C TYR A 103 12.66 -1.18 -0.98
N ASP A 104 11.57 -1.69 -0.39
CA ASP A 104 11.04 -3.03 -0.63
C ASP A 104 10.05 -2.99 -1.79
N ALA A 105 10.44 -3.53 -2.95
CA ALA A 105 9.62 -3.53 -4.17
C ALA A 105 8.34 -4.39 -4.05
N ASN A 106 8.24 -5.26 -3.04
CA ASN A 106 7.00 -5.93 -2.70
C ASN A 106 5.98 -5.01 -2.02
N LYS A 107 6.43 -3.87 -1.46
CA LYS A 107 5.59 -2.91 -0.73
C LYS A 107 5.29 -1.66 -1.54
N ILE A 108 6.26 -1.16 -2.27
CA ILE A 108 6.11 0.00 -3.13
C ILE A 108 6.88 -0.19 -4.44
N SER A 109 6.20 -0.04 -5.56
CA SER A 109 6.84 -0.08 -6.88
C SER A 109 7.61 1.21 -7.17
N LEU A 110 8.62 1.15 -8.05
CA LEU A 110 9.42 2.33 -8.44
C LEU A 110 8.54 3.45 -9.00
N ASP A 111 7.57 3.14 -9.86
CA ASP A 111 6.68 4.15 -10.43
C ASP A 111 5.85 4.88 -9.37
N LYS A 112 5.40 4.17 -8.32
CA LYS A 112 4.69 4.77 -7.18
C LYS A 112 5.63 5.62 -6.33
N LEU A 113 6.86 5.16 -6.07
CA LEU A 113 7.88 5.93 -5.35
C LEU A 113 8.21 7.23 -6.07
N LEU A 114 8.32 7.19 -7.42
CA LEU A 114 8.54 8.37 -8.24
C LEU A 114 7.37 9.36 -8.18
N LYS A 115 6.12 8.89 -8.11
CA LYS A 115 4.95 9.77 -7.91
C LYS A 115 5.04 10.56 -6.60
N TYR A 116 5.52 9.93 -5.52
CA TYR A 116 5.81 10.65 -4.27
C TYR A 116 6.92 11.67 -4.45
N TYR A 117 8.02 11.33 -5.12
CA TYR A 117 9.09 12.28 -5.42
C TYR A 117 8.57 13.51 -6.19
N PHE A 118 7.72 13.32 -7.21
CA PHE A 118 7.13 14.41 -7.97
C PHE A 118 6.12 15.28 -7.19
N GLN A 119 5.62 14.82 -6.04
CA GLN A 119 4.76 15.64 -5.19
C GLN A 119 5.51 16.78 -4.49
N VAL A 120 6.82 16.65 -4.30
CA VAL A 120 7.60 17.55 -3.43
C VAL A 120 8.67 18.35 -4.16
N ILE A 121 8.79 18.18 -5.47
CA ILE A 121 9.70 18.97 -6.31
C ILE A 121 8.93 19.87 -7.29
N ASP A 122 9.56 20.96 -7.73
CA ASP A 122 9.19 21.65 -8.97
C ASP A 122 10.00 21.03 -10.13
N PRO A 123 9.40 20.13 -10.93
CA PRO A 123 10.13 19.42 -11.97
C PRO A 123 10.49 20.30 -13.19
N THR A 124 9.91 21.50 -13.30
CA THR A 124 10.17 22.44 -14.39
C THR A 124 11.29 23.44 -14.06
N SER A 125 11.71 23.48 -12.80
CA SER A 125 12.72 24.41 -12.33
C SER A 125 14.15 23.93 -12.66
N LEU A 126 14.91 24.76 -13.36
CA LEU A 126 16.30 24.45 -13.70
C LEU A 126 17.25 24.93 -12.60
N ASN A 127 18.05 23.99 -12.05
CA ASN A 127 19.11 24.27 -11.04
C ASN A 127 18.58 25.06 -9.83
N LYS A 128 17.36 24.79 -9.40
CA LYS A 128 16.72 25.49 -8.30
C LYS A 128 15.57 24.65 -7.73
N GLN A 129 15.44 24.65 -6.39
CA GLN A 129 14.24 24.19 -5.69
C GLN A 129 13.95 25.11 -4.50
N GLY A 130 12.72 25.64 -4.45
CA GLY A 130 12.37 26.63 -3.44
C GLY A 130 13.30 27.85 -3.48
N ASN A 131 13.99 28.12 -2.36
CA ASN A 131 14.98 29.21 -2.24
C ASN A 131 16.41 28.78 -2.61
N ASP A 132 16.65 27.49 -2.72
CA ASP A 132 17.98 26.94 -3.02
C ASP A 132 18.32 27.09 -4.50
N ARG A 133 19.44 27.72 -4.82
CA ARG A 133 19.87 28.04 -6.19
C ARG A 133 21.29 27.52 -6.43
N GLY A 134 21.50 26.94 -7.58
CA GLY A 134 22.77 26.39 -8.02
C GLY A 134 22.61 24.98 -8.58
N ARG A 135 23.62 24.54 -9.35
CA ARG A 135 23.57 23.21 -9.99
C ARG A 135 23.54 22.05 -8.99
N GLN A 136 24.03 22.27 -7.77
CA GLN A 136 23.95 21.30 -6.68
C GLN A 136 22.49 20.99 -6.29
N TYR A 137 21.56 21.90 -6.54
CA TYR A 137 20.12 21.75 -6.23
C TYR A 137 19.28 21.39 -7.44
N ARG A 138 19.90 20.87 -8.54
CA ARG A 138 19.17 20.37 -9.69
C ARG A 138 18.36 19.14 -9.35
N THR A 139 17.28 18.93 -10.08
CA THR A 139 16.47 17.72 -9.96
C THR A 139 17.02 16.62 -10.85
N GLY A 140 17.01 15.38 -10.36
CA GLY A 140 17.49 14.23 -11.10
C GLY A 140 17.05 12.90 -10.50
N ILE A 141 16.97 11.90 -11.36
CA ILE A 141 16.72 10.50 -11.02
C ILE A 141 17.85 9.70 -11.64
N TYR A 142 18.71 9.14 -10.79
CA TYR A 142 19.87 8.38 -11.24
C TYR A 142 19.66 6.91 -10.99
N TYR A 143 19.74 6.10 -12.04
CA TYR A 143 19.42 4.67 -12.05
C TYR A 143 20.66 3.79 -12.22
N GLN A 144 20.58 2.54 -11.77
CA GLN A 144 21.65 1.56 -11.90
C GLN A 144 21.41 0.51 -13.00
N ASN A 145 20.15 0.36 -13.43
CA ASN A 145 19.78 -0.63 -14.47
C ASN A 145 18.83 -0.03 -15.51
N GLU A 146 18.81 -0.60 -16.70
CA GLU A 146 17.99 -0.10 -17.83
C GLU A 146 16.48 -0.38 -17.66
N GLN A 147 16.09 -1.36 -16.83
CA GLN A 147 14.67 -1.60 -16.54
C GLN A 147 14.08 -0.41 -15.76
N ASP A 148 14.80 0.11 -14.79
CA ASP A 148 14.39 1.29 -14.02
C ASP A 148 14.29 2.52 -14.92
N LYS A 149 15.23 2.71 -15.86
CA LYS A 149 15.16 3.80 -16.84
C LYS A 149 13.85 3.82 -17.62
N ALA A 150 13.37 2.65 -18.06
CA ALA A 150 12.10 2.58 -18.79
C ALA A 150 10.92 3.03 -17.93
N ILE A 151 10.89 2.66 -16.65
CA ILE A 151 9.86 3.09 -15.67
C ILE A 151 9.96 4.60 -15.43
N ILE A 152 11.18 5.11 -15.22
CA ILE A 152 11.44 6.55 -14.99
C ILE A 152 10.95 7.39 -16.18
N LEU A 153 11.32 7.02 -17.40
CA LEU A 153 10.95 7.77 -18.61
C LEU A 153 9.44 7.75 -18.83
N LYS A 154 8.77 6.64 -18.53
CA LYS A 154 7.30 6.57 -18.57
C LYS A 154 6.67 7.52 -17.56
N GLU A 155 7.18 7.56 -16.32
CA GLU A 155 6.66 8.47 -15.30
C GLU A 155 6.93 9.95 -15.67
N ILE A 156 8.11 10.29 -16.18
CA ILE A 156 8.40 11.64 -16.73
C ILE A 156 7.35 12.04 -17.78
N GLN A 157 7.00 11.14 -18.69
CA GLN A 157 6.00 11.42 -19.73
C GLN A 157 4.60 11.67 -19.12
N ILE A 158 4.21 10.89 -18.10
CA ILE A 158 2.94 11.08 -17.37
C ILE A 158 2.94 12.44 -16.65
N GLN A 159 4.04 12.79 -15.99
CA GLN A 159 4.17 14.06 -15.29
C GLN A 159 4.21 15.24 -16.27
N GLN A 160 4.90 15.13 -17.41
CA GLN A 160 4.97 16.20 -18.41
C GLN A 160 3.57 16.65 -18.90
N ALA A 161 2.62 15.72 -18.97
CA ALA A 161 1.24 16.06 -19.37
C ALA A 161 0.53 17.03 -18.40
N LYS A 162 1.04 17.20 -17.17
CA LYS A 162 0.50 18.11 -16.15
C LYS A 162 1.09 19.52 -16.22
N TYR A 163 2.20 19.71 -16.94
CA TYR A 163 2.95 20.95 -16.99
C TYR A 163 3.01 21.51 -18.44
N LYS A 164 2.91 22.82 -18.58
CA LYS A 164 3.13 23.51 -19.86
C LYS A 164 4.61 23.59 -20.19
N ASP A 165 5.43 23.87 -19.19
CA ASP A 165 6.88 23.99 -19.33
C ASP A 165 7.53 22.60 -19.35
N LYS A 166 8.66 22.50 -20.03
CA LYS A 166 9.42 21.26 -20.12
C LYS A 166 9.96 20.86 -18.75
N ILE A 167 9.77 19.60 -18.38
CA ILE A 167 10.40 19.01 -17.20
C ILE A 167 11.92 19.03 -17.38
N GLN A 168 12.64 19.49 -16.34
CA GLN A 168 14.10 19.68 -16.30
C GLN A 168 14.81 18.56 -15.49
N VAL A 169 14.07 17.58 -15.01
CA VAL A 169 14.62 16.46 -14.22
C VAL A 169 15.61 15.67 -15.07
N GLU A 170 16.86 15.58 -14.61
CA GLU A 170 17.88 14.73 -15.25
C GLU A 170 17.50 13.24 -15.10
N VAL A 171 17.64 12.44 -16.15
CA VAL A 171 17.48 10.99 -16.11
C VAL A 171 18.74 10.36 -16.66
N GLU A 172 19.65 9.98 -15.79
CA GLU A 172 20.98 9.48 -16.16
C GLU A 172 21.33 8.20 -15.39
N PRO A 173 22.23 7.36 -15.94
CA PRO A 173 22.86 6.31 -15.15
C PRO A 173 23.57 6.89 -13.95
N LEU A 174 23.52 6.22 -12.82
CA LEU A 174 24.36 6.56 -11.68
C LEU A 174 25.83 6.32 -12.05
N LYS A 175 26.64 7.37 -12.07
CA LYS A 175 28.08 7.29 -12.31
C LYS A 175 28.82 6.97 -11.00
N HIS A 176 28.48 7.68 -9.93
CA HIS A 176 28.97 7.48 -8.58
C HIS A 176 28.05 8.17 -7.58
N TYR A 177 28.08 7.69 -6.36
CA TYR A 177 27.44 8.30 -5.19
C TYR A 177 28.44 8.35 -4.05
N ILE A 178 28.52 9.48 -3.41
CA ILE A 178 29.41 9.75 -2.27
C ILE A 178 28.52 10.10 -1.08
N LEU A 179 28.55 9.29 -0.03
CA LEU A 179 27.80 9.57 1.20
C LEU A 179 28.22 10.91 1.78
N ALA A 180 27.26 11.74 2.13
CA ALA A 180 27.52 13.01 2.79
C ALA A 180 27.96 12.80 4.24
N GLU A 181 28.54 13.83 4.82
CA GLU A 181 29.08 13.83 6.17
C GLU A 181 27.98 13.51 7.21
N ASP A 182 28.34 12.91 8.35
CA ASP A 182 27.44 12.43 9.39
C ASP A 182 26.47 13.50 9.91
N TYR A 183 26.87 14.78 9.90
CA TYR A 183 26.01 15.88 10.35
C TYR A 183 24.88 16.19 9.37
N HIS A 184 24.93 15.71 8.14
CA HIS A 184 23.87 15.82 7.15
C HIS A 184 22.83 14.70 7.26
N GLN A 185 23.23 13.51 7.71
CA GLN A 185 22.34 12.36 7.85
C GLN A 185 21.28 12.63 8.93
N ASP A 186 20.02 12.30 8.65
CA ASP A 186 18.88 12.53 9.56
C ASP A 186 18.78 13.99 10.07
N TYR A 187 19.20 14.97 9.25
CA TYR A 187 19.31 16.34 9.71
C TYR A 187 18.02 16.89 10.32
N LEU A 188 16.87 16.68 9.68
CA LEU A 188 15.58 17.17 10.18
C LEU A 188 15.04 16.37 11.36
N LYS A 189 15.48 15.12 11.58
CA LYS A 189 15.20 14.40 12.83
C LYS A 189 15.99 14.97 13.99
N LYS A 190 17.26 15.30 13.76
CA LYS A 190 18.16 15.92 14.76
C LYS A 190 17.81 17.39 15.01
N ASN A 191 17.26 18.09 14.01
CA ASN A 191 16.93 19.51 14.03
C ASN A 191 15.47 19.74 13.52
N PRO A 192 14.44 19.49 14.34
CA PRO A 192 13.03 19.55 13.88
C PRO A 192 12.58 20.92 13.37
N ASN A 193 13.27 22.00 13.77
CA ASN A 193 13.04 23.38 13.32
C ASN A 193 14.05 23.82 12.23
N GLY A 194 14.81 22.90 11.69
CA GLY A 194 15.78 23.16 10.63
C GLY A 194 15.13 23.60 9.33
N TYR A 195 15.92 24.19 8.44
CA TYR A 195 15.44 24.61 7.12
C TYR A 195 14.96 23.40 6.31
N CYS A 196 13.75 23.52 5.77
CA CYS A 196 13.16 22.57 4.82
C CYS A 196 12.34 23.33 3.80
N HIS A 197 12.55 23.06 2.51
CA HIS A 197 11.72 23.63 1.43
C HIS A 197 10.53 22.72 1.07
N ILE A 198 10.47 21.52 1.65
CA ILE A 198 9.45 20.50 1.42
C ILE A 198 8.45 20.52 2.57
N ASP A 199 7.17 20.45 2.23
CA ASP A 199 6.12 20.12 3.20
C ASP A 199 6.10 18.60 3.43
N LEU A 200 6.68 18.18 4.56
CA LEU A 200 6.80 16.77 4.93
C LEU A 200 5.46 16.08 5.18
N GLU A 201 4.39 16.86 5.47
CA GLU A 201 3.03 16.30 5.65
C GLU A 201 2.46 15.77 4.34
N GLN A 202 3.00 16.15 3.20
CA GLN A 202 2.61 15.57 1.90
C GLN A 202 2.88 14.06 1.79
N ALA A 203 3.78 13.50 2.60
CA ALA A 203 3.97 12.06 2.71
C ALA A 203 2.70 11.32 3.21
N ASN A 204 1.80 12.04 3.90
CA ASN A 204 0.50 11.52 4.33
C ASN A 204 -0.55 11.50 3.21
N ASN A 205 -0.29 12.16 2.07
CA ASN A 205 -1.16 12.13 0.90
C ASN A 205 -0.96 10.82 0.14
N ILE A 206 -1.65 9.80 0.58
CA ILE A 206 -1.50 8.44 0.04
C ILE A 206 -1.95 8.39 -1.42
N ILE A 207 -1.12 7.81 -2.27
CA ILE A 207 -1.40 7.65 -3.69
C ILE A 207 -2.14 6.34 -3.93
N ILE A 208 -3.43 6.44 -4.31
CA ILE A 208 -4.23 5.31 -4.79
C ILE A 208 -4.34 5.46 -6.31
N ASP A 209 -3.50 4.71 -7.04
CA ASP A 209 -3.47 4.78 -8.51
C ASP A 209 -4.60 3.92 -9.11
N PRO A 210 -5.51 4.47 -9.94
CA PRO A 210 -6.55 3.67 -10.58
C PRO A 210 -6.00 2.58 -11.52
N ASN A 211 -4.78 2.73 -12.03
CA ASN A 211 -4.15 1.72 -12.88
C ASN A 211 -3.80 0.43 -12.12
N ASP A 212 -3.67 0.48 -10.79
CA ASP A 212 -3.47 -0.69 -9.94
C ASP A 212 -4.76 -1.53 -9.81
N TYR A 213 -5.91 -0.97 -10.20
CA TYR A 213 -7.25 -1.55 -10.00
C TYR A 213 -8.05 -1.62 -11.32
N PRO A 214 -7.54 -2.29 -12.35
CA PRO A 214 -8.21 -2.34 -13.64
C PRO A 214 -9.59 -3.02 -13.52
N LYS A 215 -10.59 -2.46 -14.22
CA LYS A 215 -11.93 -3.06 -14.25
C LYS A 215 -11.90 -4.39 -14.99
N PRO A 216 -12.34 -5.51 -14.37
CA PRO A 216 -12.50 -6.78 -15.06
C PRO A 216 -13.60 -6.71 -16.14
N SER A 217 -13.52 -7.60 -17.13
CA SER A 217 -14.56 -7.77 -18.12
C SER A 217 -15.88 -8.24 -17.48
N ASP A 218 -17.00 -8.05 -18.17
CA ASP A 218 -18.32 -8.51 -17.69
C ASP A 218 -18.37 -10.03 -17.47
N ALA A 219 -17.69 -10.79 -18.30
CA ALA A 219 -17.59 -12.25 -18.14
C ALA A 219 -16.84 -12.65 -16.87
N GLU A 220 -15.71 -11.97 -16.57
CA GLU A 220 -14.94 -12.19 -15.34
C GLU A 220 -15.74 -11.77 -14.10
N LEU A 221 -16.47 -10.64 -14.16
CA LEU A 221 -17.35 -10.21 -13.06
C LEU A 221 -18.46 -11.22 -12.79
N LYS A 222 -19.10 -11.75 -13.83
CA LYS A 222 -20.13 -12.82 -13.68
C LYS A 222 -19.58 -14.10 -13.10
N ALA A 223 -18.34 -14.45 -13.40
CA ALA A 223 -17.69 -15.65 -12.86
C ALA A 223 -17.24 -15.46 -11.40
N LYS A 224 -16.83 -14.23 -11.02
CA LYS A 224 -16.27 -13.91 -9.71
C LYS A 224 -17.34 -13.57 -8.66
N LEU A 225 -18.38 -12.83 -9.04
CA LEU A 225 -19.38 -12.26 -8.14
C LEU A 225 -20.55 -13.21 -7.93
N THR A 226 -21.14 -13.17 -6.73
CA THR A 226 -22.44 -13.81 -6.49
C THR A 226 -23.54 -13.10 -7.31
N PRO A 227 -24.69 -13.73 -7.55
CA PRO A 227 -25.81 -13.08 -8.25
C PRO A 227 -26.23 -11.73 -7.63
N LEU A 228 -26.25 -11.63 -6.29
CA LEU A 228 -26.58 -10.39 -5.58
C LEU A 228 -25.49 -9.33 -5.80
N GLN A 229 -24.20 -9.67 -5.63
CA GLN A 229 -23.10 -8.75 -5.85
C GLN A 229 -23.08 -8.21 -7.29
N TYR A 230 -23.31 -9.08 -8.26
CA TYR A 230 -23.41 -8.68 -9.67
C TYR A 230 -24.62 -7.77 -9.92
N SER A 231 -25.80 -8.10 -9.37
CA SER A 231 -27.01 -7.29 -9.51
C SER A 231 -26.81 -5.89 -8.91
N VAL A 232 -26.31 -5.82 -7.68
CA VAL A 232 -26.03 -4.54 -7.01
C VAL A 232 -25.02 -3.72 -7.79
N THR A 233 -23.87 -4.28 -8.11
CA THR A 233 -22.75 -3.51 -8.68
C THR A 233 -22.92 -3.15 -10.15
N GLN A 234 -23.58 -4.02 -10.96
CA GLN A 234 -23.67 -3.85 -12.42
C GLN A 234 -25.09 -3.46 -12.90
N LYS A 235 -26.14 -3.74 -12.10
CA LYS A 235 -27.54 -3.42 -12.46
C LYS A 235 -28.20 -2.38 -11.54
N LYS A 236 -27.41 -1.81 -10.58
CA LYS A 236 -27.85 -0.78 -9.63
C LYS A 236 -29.00 -1.26 -8.71
N ASP A 237 -28.99 -2.54 -8.37
CA ASP A 237 -29.90 -3.11 -7.40
C ASP A 237 -29.51 -2.72 -5.96
N THR A 238 -30.38 -3.01 -5.00
CA THR A 238 -30.14 -2.72 -3.58
C THR A 238 -30.44 -3.97 -2.75
N GLU A 239 -29.51 -4.34 -1.88
CA GLU A 239 -29.69 -5.44 -0.92
C GLU A 239 -30.66 -5.06 0.22
N HIS A 240 -31.12 -6.06 0.99
CA HIS A 240 -32.02 -5.81 2.12
C HIS A 240 -31.32 -5.13 3.29
N SER A 241 -32.01 -4.11 3.88
CA SER A 241 -31.56 -3.45 5.11
C SER A 241 -31.55 -4.42 6.29
N PHE A 242 -30.62 -4.22 7.23
CA PHE A 242 -30.44 -5.02 8.45
C PHE A 242 -30.23 -6.54 8.22
N SER A 243 -30.04 -6.96 6.97
CA SER A 243 -29.82 -8.35 6.57
C SER A 243 -28.68 -8.48 5.56
N ASN A 244 -27.67 -7.64 5.67
CA ASN A 244 -26.50 -7.63 4.83
C ASN A 244 -25.22 -7.77 5.67
N GLU A 245 -24.08 -8.08 5.04
CA GLU A 245 -22.89 -8.61 5.73
C GLU A 245 -22.23 -7.58 6.67
N TYR A 246 -22.23 -6.27 6.33
CA TYR A 246 -21.41 -5.30 7.01
C TYR A 246 -22.16 -4.16 7.70
N TRP A 247 -23.50 -4.19 7.77
CA TRP A 247 -24.27 -3.09 8.35
C TRP A 247 -23.87 -2.82 9.82
N ASP A 248 -23.62 -3.87 10.61
CA ASP A 248 -23.22 -3.79 12.02
C ASP A 248 -21.74 -4.15 12.28
N ASN A 249 -20.94 -4.36 11.23
CA ASN A 249 -19.52 -4.65 11.37
C ASN A 249 -18.76 -3.48 12.03
N LYS A 250 -18.10 -3.75 13.17
CA LYS A 250 -17.30 -2.79 13.97
C LYS A 250 -15.81 -3.12 13.99
N GLU A 251 -15.39 -4.17 13.29
CA GLU A 251 -13.97 -4.53 13.21
C GLU A 251 -13.14 -3.43 12.53
N PRO A 252 -11.93 -3.12 13.05
CA PRO A 252 -11.02 -2.22 12.35
C PRO A 252 -10.52 -2.85 11.06
N GLY A 253 -10.63 -2.11 9.97
CA GLY A 253 -10.23 -2.59 8.65
C GLY A 253 -10.59 -1.64 7.51
N LEU A 254 -10.40 -2.13 6.32
CA LEU A 254 -10.59 -1.43 5.06
C LEU A 254 -11.77 -2.04 4.28
N TYR A 255 -12.56 -1.20 3.63
CA TYR A 255 -13.60 -1.63 2.69
C TYR A 255 -13.14 -1.29 1.27
N VAL A 256 -13.06 -2.30 0.42
CA VAL A 256 -12.59 -2.18 -0.97
C VAL A 256 -13.71 -2.51 -1.95
N ASP A 257 -13.64 -1.99 -3.17
CA ASP A 257 -14.55 -2.34 -4.27
C ASP A 257 -14.49 -3.86 -4.53
N ILE A 258 -15.62 -4.55 -4.43
CA ILE A 258 -15.70 -6.01 -4.64
C ILE A 258 -15.29 -6.40 -6.08
N THR A 259 -15.41 -5.50 -7.04
CA THR A 259 -15.13 -5.73 -8.45
C THR A 259 -13.63 -5.64 -8.77
N THR A 260 -12.96 -4.61 -8.27
CA THR A 260 -11.57 -4.27 -8.62
C THR A 260 -10.58 -4.44 -7.47
N GLY A 261 -11.04 -4.36 -6.22
CA GLY A 261 -10.19 -4.29 -5.04
C GLY A 261 -9.73 -2.86 -4.70
N GLU A 262 -10.18 -1.81 -5.42
CA GLU A 262 -9.82 -0.43 -5.11
C GLU A 262 -10.26 -0.04 -3.68
N PRO A 263 -9.37 0.54 -2.85
CA PRO A 263 -9.74 1.01 -1.51
C PRO A 263 -10.79 2.12 -1.58
N LEU A 264 -11.88 1.98 -0.82
CA LEU A 264 -13.00 2.93 -0.86
C LEU A 264 -13.24 3.63 0.48
N PHE A 265 -13.34 2.85 1.58
CA PHE A 265 -13.71 3.39 2.89
C PHE A 265 -12.88 2.75 4.01
N SER A 266 -12.66 3.53 5.09
CA SER A 266 -12.03 3.07 6.32
C SER A 266 -13.07 2.79 7.40
N SER A 267 -12.83 1.77 8.23
CA SER A 267 -13.62 1.54 9.45
C SER A 267 -13.58 2.72 10.43
N ALA A 268 -12.54 3.55 10.38
CA ALA A 268 -12.42 4.76 11.20
C ALA A 268 -13.47 5.82 10.85
N ASP A 269 -13.99 5.80 9.61
CA ASP A 269 -15.02 6.72 9.13
C ASP A 269 -16.42 6.08 9.11
N LYS A 270 -16.55 4.80 9.55
CA LYS A 270 -17.82 4.08 9.65
C LYS A 270 -18.54 4.44 10.94
N TYR A 271 -19.88 4.56 10.85
CA TYR A 271 -20.73 4.79 12.03
C TYR A 271 -22.08 4.10 11.86
N ASP A 272 -22.81 3.95 12.98
CA ASP A 272 -24.18 3.43 12.95
C ASP A 272 -25.16 4.59 12.68
N SER A 273 -25.75 4.57 11.48
CA SER A 273 -26.75 5.56 11.07
C SER A 273 -28.19 5.09 11.31
N GLY A 274 -28.41 3.85 11.76
CA GLY A 274 -29.73 3.25 11.93
C GLY A 274 -30.45 2.89 10.61
N CYS A 275 -29.82 3.05 9.43
CA CYS A 275 -30.46 2.79 8.13
C CYS A 275 -30.43 1.31 7.70
N GLY A 276 -29.62 0.47 8.36
CA GLY A 276 -29.50 -0.96 8.07
C GLY A 276 -28.53 -1.31 6.93
N TRP A 277 -27.70 -0.35 6.49
CA TRP A 277 -26.57 -0.54 5.58
C TRP A 277 -25.30 0.07 6.16
N PRO A 278 -24.10 -0.38 5.73
CA PRO A 278 -22.84 0.28 6.09
C PRO A 278 -22.88 1.76 5.77
N SER A 279 -22.61 2.59 6.76
CA SER A 279 -22.62 4.04 6.62
C SER A 279 -21.27 4.65 6.98
N PHE A 280 -20.78 5.55 6.11
CA PHE A 280 -19.48 6.20 6.26
C PHE A 280 -19.63 7.72 6.16
N THR A 281 -18.78 8.46 6.86
CA THR A 281 -18.77 9.93 6.81
C THR A 281 -18.06 10.48 5.59
N LYS A 282 -17.11 9.71 5.03
CA LYS A 282 -16.34 10.06 3.83
C LYS A 282 -15.67 8.83 3.21
N PRO A 283 -15.30 8.87 1.91
CA PRO A 283 -14.40 7.89 1.33
C PRO A 283 -12.96 8.08 1.84
N ILE A 284 -12.10 7.07 1.65
CA ILE A 284 -10.69 7.10 2.07
C ILE A 284 -9.88 8.17 1.33
N ASP A 285 -10.23 8.44 0.08
CA ASP A 285 -9.80 9.55 -0.76
C ASP A 285 -11.01 10.00 -1.59
N LYS A 286 -11.18 11.32 -1.78
CA LYS A 286 -12.32 11.87 -2.54
C LYS A 286 -12.39 11.40 -4.00
N ASN A 287 -11.26 10.99 -4.56
CA ASN A 287 -11.15 10.59 -5.96
C ASN A 287 -11.43 9.10 -6.20
N VAL A 288 -11.57 8.25 -5.17
CA VAL A 288 -11.86 6.82 -5.36
C VAL A 288 -13.34 6.55 -5.66
N VAL A 289 -14.19 7.57 -5.56
CA VAL A 289 -15.61 7.50 -5.90
C VAL A 289 -15.97 8.56 -6.94
N THR A 290 -17.05 8.29 -7.69
CA THR A 290 -17.67 9.23 -8.64
C THR A 290 -19.16 9.30 -8.36
N TYR A 291 -19.82 10.37 -8.84
CA TYR A 291 -21.20 10.66 -8.50
C TYR A 291 -22.05 10.82 -9.76
N ASN A 292 -23.29 10.29 -9.72
CA ASN A 292 -24.31 10.52 -10.75
C ASN A 292 -25.62 10.96 -10.08
N THR A 293 -26.45 11.68 -10.81
CA THR A 293 -27.83 11.93 -10.38
C THR A 293 -28.67 10.68 -10.67
N ASP A 294 -29.37 10.17 -9.65
CA ASP A 294 -30.32 9.07 -9.75
C ASP A 294 -31.74 9.62 -9.55
N THR A 295 -32.59 9.45 -10.57
CA THR A 295 -34.00 9.88 -10.57
C THR A 295 -34.98 8.72 -10.47
N SER A 296 -34.53 7.51 -10.16
CA SER A 296 -35.39 6.34 -10.00
C SER A 296 -36.33 6.47 -8.80
N PHE A 297 -37.41 5.71 -8.82
CA PHE A 297 -38.44 5.65 -7.75
C PHE A 297 -39.07 7.01 -7.40
N ASN A 298 -39.17 7.96 -8.34
CA ASN A 298 -39.67 9.32 -8.15
C ASN A 298 -38.90 10.12 -7.07
N MET A 299 -37.62 9.79 -6.84
CA MET A 299 -36.72 10.48 -5.94
C MET A 299 -35.57 11.09 -6.74
N VAL A 300 -34.95 12.16 -6.21
CA VAL A 300 -33.69 12.69 -6.73
C VAL A 300 -32.62 12.43 -5.68
N ARG A 301 -31.68 11.56 -6.00
CA ARG A 301 -30.61 11.12 -5.10
C ARG A 301 -29.24 11.26 -5.79
N THR A 302 -28.17 11.32 -5.01
CA THR A 302 -26.81 11.26 -5.53
C THR A 302 -26.29 9.83 -5.41
N GLU A 303 -26.20 9.14 -6.55
CA GLU A 303 -25.60 7.82 -6.66
C GLU A 303 -24.08 7.90 -6.47
N VAL A 304 -23.52 6.95 -5.72
CA VAL A 304 -22.07 6.78 -5.53
C VAL A 304 -21.61 5.55 -6.30
N LEU A 305 -20.61 5.73 -7.16
CA LEU A 305 -19.96 4.65 -7.92
C LEU A 305 -18.46 4.60 -7.55
N SER A 306 -17.86 3.40 -7.60
CA SER A 306 -16.42 3.29 -7.52
C SER A 306 -15.75 3.91 -8.75
N ARG A 307 -14.58 4.54 -8.56
CA ARG A 307 -13.84 5.20 -9.65
C ARG A 307 -13.39 4.21 -10.72
N SER A 308 -12.72 3.14 -10.30
CA SER A 308 -12.09 2.17 -11.21
C SER A 308 -13.11 1.16 -11.76
N GLY A 309 -13.94 0.57 -10.92
CA GLY A 309 -14.94 -0.44 -11.30
C GLY A 309 -16.15 0.12 -12.03
N LYS A 310 -16.48 1.41 -11.83
CA LYS A 310 -17.79 1.98 -12.19
C LYS A 310 -18.95 1.19 -11.59
N ALA A 311 -18.68 0.52 -10.48
CA ALA A 311 -19.65 -0.28 -9.77
C ALA A 311 -20.59 0.62 -8.97
N HIS A 312 -21.88 0.34 -9.01
CA HIS A 312 -22.84 0.98 -8.11
C HIS A 312 -22.55 0.57 -6.66
N LEU A 313 -22.28 1.56 -5.79
CA LEU A 313 -22.00 1.33 -4.38
C LEU A 313 -23.21 1.59 -3.51
N GLY A 314 -23.99 2.61 -3.82
CA GLY A 314 -25.09 3.13 -3.03
C GLY A 314 -25.35 4.61 -3.29
N HIS A 315 -25.69 5.36 -2.25
CA HIS A 315 -26.02 6.78 -2.37
C HIS A 315 -25.37 7.59 -1.25
N VAL A 316 -25.17 8.88 -1.49
CA VAL A 316 -24.74 9.86 -0.46
C VAL A 316 -25.87 10.83 -0.15
N PHE A 317 -26.02 11.14 1.15
CA PHE A 317 -27.03 12.01 1.71
C PHE A 317 -26.38 13.10 2.56
N ASP A 318 -27.11 14.20 2.84
CA ASP A 318 -26.68 15.36 3.63
C ASP A 318 -27.17 15.32 5.10
N ASP A 319 -27.56 14.13 5.56
CA ASP A 319 -28.09 13.86 6.90
C ASP A 319 -27.06 13.15 7.81
N GLY A 320 -25.79 13.21 7.47
CA GLY A 320 -24.69 12.66 8.27
C GLY A 320 -24.29 13.50 9.47
N PRO A 321 -23.32 13.03 10.30
CA PRO A 321 -22.82 13.74 11.47
C PRO A 321 -22.22 15.10 11.08
N LYS A 322 -22.75 16.18 11.63
CA LYS A 322 -22.34 17.56 11.27
C LYS A 322 -20.90 17.87 11.63
N ASP A 323 -20.42 17.34 12.74
CA ASP A 323 -19.03 17.43 13.23
C ASP A 323 -18.03 16.68 12.33
N LYS A 324 -18.53 15.78 11.46
CA LYS A 324 -17.73 14.97 10.51
C LYS A 324 -18.00 15.32 9.04
N GLY A 325 -18.49 16.52 8.78
CA GLY A 325 -18.73 17.01 7.41
C GLY A 325 -20.16 16.89 6.90
N GLY A 326 -21.10 16.33 7.69
CA GLY A 326 -22.53 16.33 7.41
C GLY A 326 -22.99 15.34 6.34
N LEU A 327 -22.09 14.52 5.74
CA LEU A 327 -22.44 13.55 4.72
C LEU A 327 -22.59 12.15 5.29
N ARG A 328 -23.53 11.38 4.69
CA ARG A 328 -23.73 9.97 4.95
C ARG A 328 -23.64 9.19 3.64
N TYR A 329 -22.57 8.43 3.48
CA TYR A 329 -22.40 7.45 2.41
C TYR A 329 -23.07 6.15 2.85
N CYS A 330 -24.25 5.85 2.29
CA CYS A 330 -25.01 4.63 2.55
C CYS A 330 -24.68 3.60 1.45
N ILE A 331 -23.91 2.59 1.81
CA ILE A 331 -23.23 1.70 0.85
C ILE A 331 -23.76 0.27 1.00
N ASN A 332 -24.02 -0.42 -0.12
CA ASN A 332 -24.37 -1.82 -0.12
C ASN A 332 -23.19 -2.70 0.30
N SER A 333 -23.37 -3.60 1.26
CA SER A 333 -22.37 -4.62 1.64
C SER A 333 -21.98 -5.47 0.42
N ALA A 334 -22.94 -5.80 -0.44
CA ALA A 334 -22.70 -6.58 -1.66
C ALA A 334 -21.77 -5.88 -2.67
N ALA A 335 -21.56 -4.56 -2.57
CA ALA A 335 -20.69 -3.79 -3.45
C ALA A 335 -19.24 -3.68 -2.92
N ILE A 336 -19.00 -4.07 -1.68
CA ILE A 336 -17.70 -3.91 -1.01
C ILE A 336 -17.22 -5.24 -0.42
N LYS A 337 -15.89 -5.35 -0.23
CA LYS A 337 -15.25 -6.44 0.52
C LYS A 337 -14.53 -5.84 1.72
N PHE A 338 -14.72 -6.42 2.90
CA PHE A 338 -14.01 -6.02 4.10
C PHE A 338 -12.66 -6.73 4.23
N ILE A 339 -11.60 -5.97 4.51
CA ILE A 339 -10.25 -6.45 4.78
C ILE A 339 -9.91 -6.11 6.23
N PRO A 340 -9.89 -7.08 7.15
CA PRO A 340 -9.51 -6.83 8.54
C PRO A 340 -8.11 -6.23 8.66
N LEU A 341 -7.90 -5.33 9.63
CA LEU A 341 -6.61 -4.66 9.88
C LEU A 341 -5.44 -5.65 9.93
N ALA A 342 -5.63 -6.81 10.57
CA ALA A 342 -4.60 -7.86 10.70
C ALA A 342 -4.22 -8.51 9.35
N LYS A 343 -5.04 -8.36 8.31
CA LYS A 343 -4.79 -8.92 6.97
C LYS A 343 -4.32 -7.89 5.96
N MET A 344 -4.39 -6.60 6.27
CA MET A 344 -4.10 -5.53 5.32
C MET A 344 -2.68 -5.62 4.72
N GLU A 345 -1.68 -5.93 5.55
CA GLU A 345 -0.31 -6.12 5.08
C GLU A 345 -0.21 -7.27 4.07
N LYS A 346 -0.81 -8.42 4.39
CA LYS A 346 -0.79 -9.62 3.54
C LYS A 346 -1.57 -9.45 2.23
N GLU A 347 -2.61 -8.62 2.24
CA GLU A 347 -3.47 -8.37 1.07
C GLU A 347 -3.02 -7.10 0.30
N ASN A 348 -1.79 -6.62 0.51
CA ASN A 348 -1.16 -5.46 -0.17
C ASN A 348 -1.83 -4.09 0.11
N TYR A 349 -2.52 -3.96 1.24
CA TYR A 349 -3.08 -2.68 1.71
C TYR A 349 -2.30 -2.10 2.91
N GLY A 350 -1.07 -2.56 3.16
CA GLY A 350 -0.24 -2.14 4.28
C GLY A 350 -0.03 -0.62 4.35
N TYR A 351 0.08 0.03 3.20
CA TYR A 351 0.24 1.49 3.07
C TYR A 351 -0.97 2.30 3.59
N LEU A 352 -2.13 1.65 3.82
CA LEU A 352 -3.35 2.29 4.35
C LEU A 352 -3.59 2.01 5.85
N ILE A 353 -2.72 1.24 6.50
CA ILE A 353 -2.89 0.84 7.90
C ILE A 353 -3.05 2.05 8.82
N ASN A 354 -2.27 3.11 8.60
CA ASN A 354 -2.34 4.33 9.42
C ASN A 354 -3.68 5.04 9.31
N LEU A 355 -4.37 4.99 8.16
CA LEU A 355 -5.70 5.56 7.99
C LEU A 355 -6.78 4.79 8.76
N VAL A 356 -6.61 3.46 8.88
CA VAL A 356 -7.52 2.60 9.66
C VAL A 356 -7.27 2.73 11.17
N LYS A 357 -6.00 2.89 11.58
CA LYS A 357 -5.61 3.05 12.98
C LYS A 357 -5.91 4.43 13.56
N ARG A 358 -6.17 5.44 12.74
CA ARG A 358 -6.65 6.74 13.23
C ARG A 358 -7.95 6.48 13.99
N LYS A 359 -7.88 6.46 15.32
CA LYS A 359 -9.08 6.59 16.13
C LYS A 359 -9.75 7.87 15.68
N ALA A 360 -11.08 7.83 15.46
CA ALA A 360 -11.84 9.05 15.42
C ALA A 360 -11.43 9.81 16.72
N HIS A 361 -10.63 10.85 16.57
CA HIS A 361 -10.38 11.74 17.70
C HIS A 361 -11.72 12.35 18.03
N ASP A 362 -12.12 12.13 19.26
CA ASP A 362 -13.34 12.60 19.93
C ASP A 362 -13.68 14.05 19.63
#